data_e1e9a20ba701aa505d4a5a06b183486b
#
_entry.id   e1e9a20ba701aa505d4a5a06b183486b
#
_cell.length_a   1.000
_cell.length_b   1.000
_cell.length_c   1.000
_cell.angle_alpha   90.00
_cell.angle_beta   90.00
_cell.angle_gamma   90.00
#
_symmetry.space_group_name_H-M   'P 1'
#
loop_
_entity.id
_entity.type
_entity.pdbx_description
1 polymer ?
#
loop_
_entity_poly.entity_id
_entity_poly.type
_entity_poly.pdbx_seq_one_letter_code
_entity_poly.pdbx_strand_id
1 'polypeptide(L)'
;MRTIVITGGTDGIGRALADVHLHRGDAVLIVGQSAEKGERFLDSARELGAGDXAHFVRADLSLIGENIRLFEEVARVLPTVDVLVLGARYHRSVRTETPEGLESNFALFYLSRFLLSHGLAPSLERAATPIVLNVAGPGGTSPIQWXDLQLRRHYVGTGALGHGGRLNDLLGAGFAAVHPDSRIRYILFHPGVVSTSFSGEYDQATAAQVAGLKVTGKTVAQSIGQILPCLDRPPAERLSAFTEGRRIDVDTPYFDRDEAARLHEITEKLLRX
;
A
#
# COMPACT_ATOMS: atom_id res chain seq x y z
N MET A 1 17.66 7.87 -13.43
CA MET A 1 16.87 8.34 -12.27
C MET A 1 15.46 7.80 -12.40
N ARG A 2 14.98 7.12 -11.34
CA ARG A 2 13.60 6.66 -11.30
C ARG A 2 12.78 7.59 -10.42
N THR A 3 11.47 7.53 -10.57
CA THR A 3 10.53 8.28 -9.74
C THR A 3 9.72 7.30 -8.91
N ILE A 4 9.77 7.46 -7.59
CA ILE A 4 9.15 6.54 -6.64
C ILE A 4 8.11 7.31 -5.82
N VAL A 5 6.88 6.81 -5.79
CA VAL A 5 5.83 7.37 -4.93
C VAL A 5 5.53 6.35 -3.84
N ILE A 6 5.55 6.78 -2.58
CA ILE A 6 5.41 5.87 -1.44
C ILE A 6 4.35 6.40 -0.48
N THR A 7 3.23 5.68 -0.35
CA THR A 7 2.28 6.00 0.71
C THR A 7 2.70 5.29 1.98
N GLY A 8 2.46 5.93 3.12
CA GLY A 8 3.03 5.46 4.36
C GLY A 8 4.54 5.70 4.41
N GLY A 9 4.99 6.73 3.71
CA GLY A 9 6.43 6.99 3.55
C GLY A 9 7.07 7.79 4.66
N THR A 10 6.31 8.20 5.67
CA THR A 10 6.88 8.99 6.76
C THR A 10 7.47 8.12 7.87
N ASP A 11 7.26 6.81 7.83
CA ASP A 11 7.66 5.94 8.93
C ASP A 11 7.94 4.53 8.40
N GLY A 12 8.64 3.72 9.20
CA GLY A 12 8.82 2.30 8.98
C GLY A 12 9.42 1.94 7.63
N ILE A 13 8.85 0.90 7.01
CA ILE A 13 9.32 0.39 5.72
C ILE A 13 9.30 1.48 4.66
N GLY A 14 8.22 2.26 4.61
CA GLY A 14 8.07 3.30 3.58
C GLY A 14 9.16 4.35 3.68
N ARG A 15 9.46 4.82 4.90
CA ARG A 15 10.51 5.82 5.08
C ARG A 15 11.88 5.25 4.73
N ALA A 16 12.12 4.00 5.10
CA ALA A 16 13.41 3.37 4.79
C ALA A 16 13.59 3.21 3.29
N LEU A 17 12.53 2.81 2.57
CA LEU A 17 12.61 2.74 1.10
C LEU A 17 12.87 4.11 0.49
N ALA A 18 12.21 5.14 1.03
CA ALA A 18 12.41 6.51 0.54
C ALA A 18 13.88 6.91 0.68
N ASP A 19 14.47 6.62 1.84
CA ASP A 19 15.86 6.97 2.09
C ASP A 19 16.81 6.25 1.12
N VAL A 20 16.58 4.95 0.88
CA VAL A 20 17.41 4.19 -0.06
C VAL A 20 17.37 4.83 -1.44
N HIS A 21 16.17 5.16 -1.91
CA HIS A 21 16.05 5.70 -3.25
C HIS A 21 16.63 7.11 -3.39
N LEU A 22 16.50 7.93 -2.35
CA LEU A 22 17.16 9.22 -2.36
C LEU A 22 18.67 9.06 -2.45
N HIS A 23 19.25 8.13 -1.68
CA HIS A 23 20.69 7.88 -1.74
C HIS A 23 21.12 7.40 -3.11
N ARG A 24 20.24 6.75 -3.84
CA ARG A 24 20.56 6.27 -5.20
C ARG A 24 20.42 7.38 -6.25
N GLY A 25 19.92 8.54 -5.87
CA GLY A 25 19.70 9.63 -6.82
C GLY A 25 18.34 9.62 -7.49
N ASP A 26 17.40 8.85 -6.97
CA ASP A 26 16.04 8.81 -7.51
C ASP A 26 15.19 9.96 -6.97
N ALA A 27 14.15 10.31 -7.70
CA ALA A 27 13.14 11.25 -7.22
C ALA A 27 12.13 10.48 -6.38
N VAL A 28 11.81 11.01 -5.19
CA VAL A 28 10.93 10.31 -4.25
C VAL A 28 9.86 11.27 -3.76
N LEU A 29 8.60 10.84 -3.84
CA LEU A 29 7.48 11.56 -3.24
C LEU A 29 6.87 10.64 -2.18
N ILE A 30 6.87 11.10 -0.93
CA ILE A 30 6.24 10.35 0.14
C ILE A 30 4.91 10.99 0.53
N VAL A 31 4.00 10.15 1.02
CA VAL A 31 2.68 10.57 1.48
C VAL A 31 2.51 10.09 2.91
N GLY A 32 2.02 10.95 3.78
CA GLY A 32 1.70 10.59 5.16
C GLY A 32 0.85 11.65 5.80
N GLN A 33 0.39 11.38 7.02
CA GLN A 33 -0.47 12.32 7.72
C GLN A 33 0.31 13.32 8.59
N SER A 34 1.52 12.97 9.00
CA SER A 34 2.28 13.80 9.94
C SER A 34 3.10 14.84 9.18
N ALA A 35 2.72 16.10 9.32
CA ALA A 35 3.49 17.19 8.73
C ALA A 35 4.90 17.23 9.30
N GLU A 36 5.05 16.94 10.60
CA GLU A 36 6.36 16.96 11.25
C GLU A 36 7.28 15.90 10.65
N LYS A 37 6.79 14.67 10.49
CA LYS A 37 7.60 13.61 9.91
C LYS A 37 7.91 13.88 8.44
N GLY A 38 6.97 14.49 7.73
CA GLY A 38 7.21 14.87 6.34
C GLY A 38 8.33 15.91 6.24
N GLU A 39 8.31 16.90 7.12
CA GLU A 39 9.38 17.92 7.13
C GLU A 39 10.73 17.30 7.48
N ARG A 40 10.76 16.35 8.41
CA ARG A 40 12.01 15.66 8.73
C ARG A 40 12.57 14.93 7.51
N PHE A 41 11.70 14.33 6.71
CA PHE A 41 12.14 13.68 5.47
C PHE A 41 12.76 14.71 4.51
N LEU A 42 12.08 15.83 4.33
CA LEU A 42 12.58 16.87 3.43
C LEU A 42 13.90 17.44 3.93
N ASP A 43 14.04 17.63 5.26
CA ASP A 43 15.28 18.11 5.84
C ASP A 43 16.42 17.11 5.60
N SER A 44 16.15 15.81 5.79
CA SER A 44 17.15 14.78 5.52
C SER A 44 17.60 14.81 4.08
N ALA A 45 16.67 15.00 3.16
CA ALA A 45 17.00 15.08 1.74
C ALA A 45 17.89 16.29 1.44
N ARG A 46 17.59 17.42 2.06
CA ARG A 46 18.43 18.63 1.88
C ARG A 46 19.85 18.38 2.37
N GLU A 47 19.99 17.70 3.51
CA GLU A 47 21.31 17.39 4.06
C GLU A 47 22.11 16.48 3.13
N LEU A 48 21.43 15.64 2.35
CA LEU A 48 22.08 14.78 1.36
C LEU A 48 22.40 15.53 0.06
N GLY A 49 21.93 16.76 -0.08
CA GLY A 49 22.00 17.47 -1.34
C GLY A 49 20.98 16.99 -2.36
N ALA A 50 19.94 16.29 -1.89
CA ALA A 50 18.91 15.71 -2.75
C ALA A 50 17.56 16.41 -2.57
N GLY A 51 17.56 17.66 -2.12
CA GLY A 51 16.32 18.38 -1.86
C GLY A 51 15.39 18.48 -3.05
N ASP A 52 15.99 18.63 -4.21
CA ASP A 52 15.21 18.70 -5.45
C ASP A 52 14.52 17.40 -5.82
N UNK A 53 14.85 16.30 -5.30
CA UNK A 53 14.34 15.07 -5.61
C UNK A 53 13.40 14.57 -4.63
N ALA A 54 13.23 15.34 -3.61
CA ALA A 54 12.35 14.90 -2.52
C ALA A 54 11.08 15.74 -2.45
N HIS A 55 9.94 15.03 -2.32
CA HIS A 55 8.63 15.68 -2.24
C HIS A 55 7.83 15.03 -1.13
N PHE A 56 6.94 15.81 -0.50
CA PHE A 56 6.05 15.31 0.53
C PHE A 56 4.65 15.87 0.31
N VAL A 57 3.66 14.98 0.33
CA VAL A 57 2.25 15.38 0.29
C VAL A 57 1.59 14.88 1.56
N ARG A 58 0.98 15.78 2.31
CA ARG A 58 0.20 15.40 3.48
C ARG A 58 -1.20 15.00 3.02
N ALA A 59 -1.64 13.81 3.42
CA ALA A 59 -2.97 13.33 3.02
C ALA A 59 -3.48 12.29 3.99
N ASP A 60 -4.78 12.34 4.26
CA ASP A 60 -5.47 11.29 5.01
C ASP A 60 -6.11 10.35 3.99
N LEU A 61 -5.44 9.24 3.73
CA LEU A 61 -5.85 8.31 2.69
C LEU A 61 -7.04 7.42 3.09
N SER A 62 -7.59 7.59 4.29
CA SER A 62 -8.86 6.96 4.62
C SER A 62 -10.05 7.69 3.99
N LEU A 63 -9.81 8.82 3.33
CA LEU A 63 -10.85 9.63 2.70
C LEU A 63 -10.74 9.54 1.19
N ILE A 64 -11.86 9.26 0.53
CA ILE A 64 -11.91 9.14 -0.94
C ILE A 64 -11.39 10.40 -1.60
N GLY A 65 -11.89 11.55 -1.15
CA GLY A 65 -11.49 12.82 -1.76
C GLY A 65 -10.00 13.10 -1.64
N GLU A 66 -9.38 12.68 -0.54
CA GLU A 66 -7.95 12.88 -0.36
C GLU A 66 -7.13 11.98 -1.29
N ASN A 67 -7.61 10.77 -1.58
CA ASN A 67 -6.95 9.91 -2.56
C ASN A 67 -7.00 10.52 -3.94
N ILE A 68 -8.14 11.07 -4.31
CA ILE A 68 -8.30 11.71 -5.61
C ILE A 68 -7.39 12.94 -5.70
N ARG A 69 -7.40 13.77 -4.66
CA ARG A 69 -6.51 14.93 -4.60
C ARG A 69 -5.04 14.50 -4.75
N LEU A 70 -4.69 13.39 -4.09
CA LEU A 70 -3.30 12.93 -4.14
C LEU A 70 -2.91 12.51 -5.55
N PHE A 71 -3.71 11.67 -6.22
CA PHE A 71 -3.24 11.23 -7.53
C PHE A 71 -3.26 12.37 -8.56
N GLU A 72 -4.12 13.36 -8.39
CA GLU A 72 -4.07 14.55 -9.24
C GLU A 72 -2.81 15.37 -8.97
N GLU A 73 -2.43 15.50 -7.70
CA GLU A 73 -1.22 16.23 -7.31
C GLU A 73 0.02 15.53 -7.85
N VAL A 74 0.08 14.20 -7.71
CA VAL A 74 1.21 13.43 -8.23
C VAL A 74 1.35 13.64 -9.75
N ALA A 75 0.24 13.57 -10.48
CA ALA A 75 0.28 13.75 -11.92
C ALA A 75 0.81 15.11 -12.30
N ARG A 76 0.54 16.13 -11.48
CA ARG A 76 1.02 17.48 -11.73
C ARG A 76 2.51 17.64 -11.44
N VAL A 77 2.97 17.03 -10.34
CA VAL A 77 4.35 17.19 -9.87
C VAL A 77 5.29 16.21 -10.56
N LEU A 78 4.85 14.97 -10.73
CA LEU A 78 5.65 13.87 -11.26
C LEU A 78 4.85 13.17 -12.37
N PRO A 79 4.92 13.65 -13.60
CA PRO A 79 4.08 13.06 -14.66
C PRO A 79 4.38 11.59 -14.94
N THR A 80 5.62 11.15 -14.69
CA THR A 80 6.00 9.75 -14.84
C THR A 80 6.29 9.16 -13.47
N VAL A 81 5.70 8.00 -13.18
CA VAL A 81 5.96 7.27 -11.94
C VAL A 81 6.48 5.89 -12.32
N ASP A 82 7.71 5.59 -11.87
CA ASP A 82 8.30 4.27 -12.13
C ASP A 82 7.81 3.24 -11.12
N VAL A 83 7.68 3.62 -9.86
CA VAL A 83 7.28 2.70 -8.79
C VAL A 83 6.28 3.38 -7.88
N LEU A 84 5.16 2.71 -7.64
CA LEU A 84 4.19 3.11 -6.62
C LEU A 84 4.23 2.08 -5.51
N VAL A 85 4.60 2.52 -4.30
CA VAL A 85 4.60 1.66 -3.12
C VAL A 85 3.40 2.02 -2.26
N LEU A 86 2.50 1.06 -2.06
CA LEU A 86 1.29 1.27 -1.26
C LEU A 86 1.54 0.68 0.12
N GLY A 87 1.93 1.54 1.06
CA GLY A 87 2.29 1.10 2.39
C GLY A 87 1.52 1.74 3.53
N ALA A 88 0.62 2.67 3.24
CA ALA A 88 -0.12 3.34 4.30
C ALA A 88 -1.06 2.38 5.01
N ARG A 89 -0.97 2.35 6.33
CA ARG A 89 -1.79 1.47 7.15
C ARG A 89 -1.94 2.07 8.54
N TYR A 90 -3.11 1.86 9.13
CA TYR A 90 -3.40 2.31 10.49
C TYR A 90 -4.42 1.35 11.10
N HIS A 91 -3.99 0.56 12.07
CA HIS A 91 -4.86 -0.44 12.66
C HIS A 91 -5.83 0.18 13.67
N ARG A 92 -7.07 -0.33 13.69
CA ARG A 92 -8.03 0.02 14.74
C ARG A 92 -8.62 -1.25 15.29
N SER A 93 -8.49 -1.45 16.60
CA SER A 93 -9.05 -2.63 17.25
C SER A 93 -10.58 -2.57 17.30
N VAL A 94 -11.15 -1.37 17.34
CA VAL A 94 -12.59 -1.16 17.41
C VAL A 94 -13.06 -0.56 16.09
N ARG A 95 -14.18 -1.10 15.58
CA ARG A 95 -14.72 -0.60 14.31
C ARG A 95 -15.01 0.90 14.39
N THR A 96 -14.48 1.62 13.45
CA THR A 96 -14.59 3.09 13.38
C THR A 96 -14.97 3.47 11.97
N GLU A 97 -15.83 4.47 11.81
CA GLU A 97 -16.21 4.96 10.49
C GLU A 97 -15.56 6.29 10.20
N THR A 98 -15.17 6.47 8.95
CA THR A 98 -14.60 7.74 8.49
C THR A 98 -15.72 8.79 8.37
N PRO A 99 -15.36 10.07 8.24
CA PRO A 99 -16.38 11.10 7.96
C PRO A 99 -17.20 10.82 6.71
N GLU A 100 -16.69 10.01 5.78
CA GLU A 100 -17.44 9.62 4.58
C GLU A 100 -18.35 8.41 4.81
N GLY A 101 -18.39 7.89 6.03
CA GLY A 101 -19.28 6.80 6.38
C GLY A 101 -18.78 5.42 6.02
N LEU A 102 -17.48 5.28 5.80
CA LEU A 102 -16.86 4.00 5.47
C LEU A 102 -16.10 3.45 6.66
N GLU A 103 -16.08 2.11 6.79
CA GLU A 103 -15.27 1.50 7.84
C GLU A 103 -13.78 1.82 7.56
N SER A 104 -13.07 2.26 8.59
CA SER A 104 -11.78 2.90 8.39
C SER A 104 -10.70 1.97 7.85
N ASN A 105 -10.69 0.69 8.25
CA ASN A 105 -9.71 -0.24 7.70
C ASN A 105 -10.01 -0.54 6.23
N PHE A 106 -11.29 -0.76 5.90
CA PHE A 106 -11.69 -0.94 4.51
C PHE A 106 -11.27 0.27 3.67
N ALA A 107 -11.50 1.48 4.20
CA ALA A 107 -11.21 2.71 3.47
C ALA A 107 -9.71 2.88 3.22
N LEU A 108 -8.88 2.66 4.25
CA LEU A 108 -7.45 2.92 4.12
C LEU A 108 -6.68 1.73 3.55
N PHE A 109 -6.95 0.51 4.03
CA PHE A 109 -6.15 -0.64 3.63
C PHE A 109 -6.56 -1.20 2.28
N TYR A 110 -7.82 -1.01 1.87
CA TYR A 110 -8.26 -1.51 0.57
C TYR A 110 -8.66 -0.41 -0.41
N LEU A 111 -9.65 0.43 -0.04
CA LEU A 111 -10.22 1.37 -1.01
C LEU A 111 -9.19 2.39 -1.49
N SER A 112 -8.36 2.89 -0.59
CA SER A 112 -7.28 3.80 -0.97
C SER A 112 -6.36 3.15 -1.99
N ARG A 113 -6.01 1.88 -1.76
CA ARG A 113 -5.10 1.18 -2.67
C ARG A 113 -5.75 0.91 -4.02
N PHE A 114 -7.04 0.65 -4.02
CA PHE A 114 -7.80 0.56 -5.25
C PHE A 114 -7.74 1.88 -6.03
N LEU A 115 -8.05 2.98 -5.35
CA LEU A 115 -8.08 4.30 -5.98
C LEU A 115 -6.72 4.70 -6.52
N LEU A 116 -5.66 4.49 -5.75
CA LEU A 116 -4.33 4.91 -6.16
C LEU A 116 -3.76 3.99 -7.25
N SER A 117 -4.00 2.68 -7.16
CA SER A 117 -3.54 1.76 -8.20
C SER A 117 -4.11 2.15 -9.56
N HIS A 118 -5.41 2.41 -9.60
CA HIS A 118 -6.05 2.77 -10.87
C HIS A 118 -5.84 4.23 -11.23
N GLY A 119 -5.86 5.13 -10.23
CA GLY A 119 -5.73 6.56 -10.49
C GLY A 119 -4.35 6.96 -10.96
N LEU A 120 -3.31 6.24 -10.53
CA LEU A 120 -1.94 6.54 -10.97
C LEU A 120 -1.51 5.70 -12.16
N ALA A 121 -2.39 4.85 -12.68
CA ALA A 121 -2.03 4.04 -13.85
C ALA A 121 -1.54 4.88 -15.03
N PRO A 122 -2.17 6.03 -15.37
CA PRO A 122 -1.64 6.81 -16.48
C PRO A 122 -0.20 7.27 -16.29
N SER A 123 0.16 7.68 -15.06
CA SER A 123 1.55 8.10 -14.80
C SER A 123 2.50 6.91 -14.81
N LEU A 124 2.05 5.75 -14.32
CA LEU A 124 2.85 4.54 -14.35
C LEU A 124 3.08 4.06 -15.78
N GLU A 125 2.08 4.17 -16.65
CA GLU A 125 2.22 3.72 -18.03
C GLU A 125 3.28 4.49 -18.81
N ARG A 126 3.67 5.67 -18.36
CA ARG A 126 4.72 6.43 -19.01
C ARG A 126 6.12 5.91 -18.71
N ALA A 127 6.26 5.06 -17.67
CA ALA A 127 7.56 4.52 -17.30
C ALA A 127 7.91 3.31 -18.15
N ALA A 128 9.22 3.05 -18.27
CA ALA A 128 9.69 1.91 -19.06
C ALA A 128 9.33 0.58 -18.40
N THR A 129 9.49 0.48 -17.09
CA THR A 129 9.19 -0.74 -16.35
C THR A 129 8.39 -0.39 -15.10
N PRO A 130 7.09 -0.08 -15.27
CA PRO A 130 6.30 0.41 -14.14
C PRO A 130 5.92 -0.71 -13.17
N ILE A 131 6.00 -0.40 -11.88
CA ILE A 131 5.74 -1.37 -10.80
C ILE A 131 4.78 -0.75 -9.79
N VAL A 132 3.76 -1.52 -9.39
CA VAL A 132 3.01 -1.25 -8.17
C VAL A 132 3.43 -2.30 -7.15
N LEU A 133 3.96 -1.87 -6.02
CA LEU A 133 4.25 -2.75 -4.89
C LEU A 133 3.22 -2.49 -3.80
N ASN A 134 2.33 -3.44 -3.61
CA ASN A 134 1.26 -3.33 -2.62
C ASN A 134 1.68 -4.13 -1.39
N VAL A 135 2.05 -3.42 -0.32
CA VAL A 135 2.50 -4.07 0.93
C VAL A 135 1.25 -4.48 1.70
N ALA A 136 0.93 -5.77 1.62
CA ALA A 136 -0.33 -6.29 2.14
C ALA A 136 -0.09 -7.65 2.79
N GLY A 137 -0.98 -8.61 2.56
CA GLY A 137 -0.86 -9.90 3.22
C GLY A 137 -1.14 -11.08 2.30
N PRO A 138 -0.51 -11.15 1.13
CA PRO A 138 -0.77 -12.31 0.27
C PRO A 138 -0.37 -13.61 0.99
N GLY A 139 -1.11 -14.66 0.71
CA GLY A 139 -0.95 -15.95 1.38
C GLY A 139 -1.98 -16.20 2.46
N GLY A 140 -2.76 -15.20 2.83
CA GLY A 140 -3.84 -15.38 3.78
C GLY A 140 -5.01 -16.15 3.19
N THR A 141 -5.78 -16.80 4.05
CA THR A 141 -6.88 -17.65 3.62
C THR A 141 -8.23 -17.25 4.23
N SER A 142 -8.31 -16.07 4.83
CA SER A 142 -9.57 -15.60 5.43
C SER A 142 -10.66 -15.53 4.35
N PRO A 143 -11.88 -16.00 4.65
CA PRO A 143 -12.96 -15.87 3.67
C PRO A 143 -13.37 -14.41 3.49
N ILE A 144 -13.78 -14.07 2.28
CA ILE A 144 -14.27 -12.73 2.00
C ILE A 144 -15.74 -12.65 2.42
N GLN A 145 -16.08 -11.60 3.16
CA GLN A 145 -17.44 -11.38 3.65
C GLN A 145 -18.21 -10.60 2.58
N TRP A 146 -18.61 -11.31 1.54
CA TRP A 146 -19.24 -10.66 0.38
C TRP A 146 -20.48 -9.84 0.73
N UNK A 147 -21.02 -10.29 1.66
CA UNK A 147 -22.17 -9.65 2.11
C UNK A 147 -21.96 -8.61 3.08
N ASP A 148 -20.83 -8.38 3.43
CA ASP A 148 -20.53 -7.45 4.52
C ASP A 148 -19.06 -7.03 4.42
N LEU A 149 -18.71 -6.42 3.32
CA LEU A 149 -17.28 -6.07 3.07
C LEU A 149 -16.74 -5.09 4.10
N GLN A 150 -17.60 -4.32 4.74
CA GLN A 150 -17.16 -3.36 5.74
C GLN A 150 -17.36 -3.87 7.17
N LEU A 151 -17.62 -5.16 7.32
CA LEU A 151 -17.65 -5.85 8.62
C LEU A 151 -18.56 -5.17 9.64
N ARG A 152 -19.79 -4.86 9.22
CA ARG A 152 -20.74 -4.20 10.10
C ARG A 152 -21.27 -5.14 11.17
N ARG A 153 -21.37 -6.43 10.86
CA ARG A 153 -22.01 -7.39 11.77
C ARG A 153 -21.04 -7.95 12.79
N HIS A 154 -19.83 -8.32 12.36
CA HIS A 154 -18.84 -8.93 13.26
C HIS A 154 -17.47 -8.33 12.98
N TYR A 155 -17.10 -7.36 13.77
CA TYR A 155 -15.80 -6.72 13.60
C TYR A 155 -14.84 -7.23 14.68
N VAL A 156 -13.73 -7.82 14.23
CA VAL A 156 -12.58 -8.13 15.07
C VAL A 156 -11.38 -7.51 14.39
N GLY A 157 -10.64 -6.68 15.11
CA GLY A 157 -9.58 -5.88 14.49
C GLY A 157 -8.56 -6.70 13.72
N THR A 158 -8.12 -7.83 14.31
CA THR A 158 -7.16 -8.70 13.60
C THR A 158 -7.82 -9.36 12.39
N GLY A 159 -9.10 -9.71 12.50
CA GLY A 159 -9.84 -10.25 11.38
C GLY A 159 -10.01 -9.24 10.25
N ALA A 160 -10.13 -7.96 10.61
CA ALA A 160 -10.25 -6.91 9.61
C ALA A 160 -8.97 -6.81 8.77
N LEU A 161 -7.80 -7.01 9.39
CA LEU A 161 -6.55 -7.01 8.65
C LEU A 161 -6.48 -8.17 7.66
N GLY A 162 -6.84 -9.38 8.11
CA GLY A 162 -6.86 -10.54 7.23
C GLY A 162 -7.85 -10.37 6.08
N HIS A 163 -9.03 -9.84 6.38
CA HIS A 163 -10.04 -9.58 5.36
C HIS A 163 -9.51 -8.56 4.34
N GLY A 164 -8.93 -7.46 4.83
CA GLY A 164 -8.35 -6.47 3.94
C GLY A 164 -7.23 -7.02 3.08
N GLY A 165 -6.44 -7.94 3.63
CA GLY A 165 -5.41 -8.62 2.86
C GLY A 165 -6.01 -9.39 1.69
N ARG A 166 -7.13 -10.09 1.93
CA ARG A 166 -7.81 -10.81 0.86
C ARG A 166 -8.37 -9.86 -0.19
N LEU A 167 -8.91 -8.71 0.22
CA LEU A 167 -9.38 -7.73 -0.76
C LEU A 167 -8.23 -7.22 -1.62
N ASN A 168 -7.05 -7.04 -1.03
CA ASN A 168 -5.88 -6.62 -1.80
C ASN A 168 -5.40 -7.71 -2.75
N ASP A 169 -5.51 -8.99 -2.37
CA ASP A 169 -5.20 -10.09 -3.29
C ASP A 169 -6.05 -9.97 -4.55
N LEU A 170 -7.35 -9.72 -4.36
CA LEU A 170 -8.26 -9.59 -5.50
C LEU A 170 -8.02 -8.30 -6.28
N LEU A 171 -7.62 -7.22 -5.62
CA LEU A 171 -7.24 -6.00 -6.34
C LEU A 171 -6.09 -6.31 -7.31
N GLY A 172 -5.06 -7.01 -6.82
CA GLY A 172 -3.94 -7.38 -7.67
C GLY A 172 -4.35 -8.32 -8.79
N ALA A 173 -5.17 -9.32 -8.46
CA ALA A 173 -5.60 -10.31 -9.45
C ALA A 173 -6.45 -9.69 -10.55
N GLY A 174 -7.21 -8.64 -10.22
CA GLY A 174 -8.09 -7.99 -11.20
C GLY A 174 -7.45 -6.85 -11.97
N PHE A 175 -6.26 -6.43 -11.56
CA PHE A 175 -5.68 -5.22 -12.13
C PHE A 175 -5.45 -5.35 -13.64
N ALA A 176 -4.91 -6.50 -14.08
CA ALA A 176 -4.61 -6.71 -15.48
C ALA A 176 -5.87 -6.70 -16.36
N ALA A 177 -6.99 -7.20 -15.84
CA ALA A 177 -8.22 -7.22 -16.62
C ALA A 177 -8.75 -5.80 -16.86
N VAL A 178 -8.55 -4.90 -15.90
CA VAL A 178 -8.98 -3.50 -16.03
C VAL A 178 -8.05 -2.74 -16.97
N HIS A 179 -6.78 -3.13 -17.03
CA HIS A 179 -5.76 -2.46 -17.84
C HIS A 179 -5.11 -3.49 -18.79
N PRO A 180 -5.87 -4.02 -19.78
CA PRO A 180 -5.37 -5.17 -20.54
C PRO A 180 -4.13 -4.90 -21.37
N ASP A 181 -3.92 -3.65 -21.78
CA ASP A 181 -2.76 -3.30 -22.61
C ASP A 181 -1.59 -2.76 -21.78
N SER A 182 -1.71 -2.80 -20.46
CA SER A 182 -0.72 -2.19 -19.57
C SER A 182 0.52 -3.06 -19.41
N ARG A 183 1.66 -2.40 -19.22
CA ARG A 183 2.91 -3.06 -18.85
C ARG A 183 3.15 -3.06 -17.35
N ILE A 184 2.22 -2.50 -16.57
CA ILE A 184 2.41 -2.40 -15.12
C ILE A 184 2.49 -3.80 -14.51
N ARG A 185 3.53 -4.01 -13.69
CA ARG A 185 3.72 -5.24 -12.94
C ARG A 185 3.23 -5.01 -11.53
N TYR A 186 2.20 -5.76 -11.14
CA TYR A 186 1.56 -5.60 -9.84
C TYR A 186 2.13 -6.65 -8.90
N ILE A 187 2.75 -6.20 -7.81
CA ILE A 187 3.43 -7.07 -6.85
C ILE A 187 2.76 -6.92 -5.49
N LEU A 188 2.26 -8.03 -4.96
CA LEU A 188 1.73 -8.09 -3.60
C LEU A 188 2.85 -8.59 -2.69
N PHE A 189 3.12 -7.87 -1.62
CA PHE A 189 4.25 -8.21 -0.76
C PHE A 189 3.82 -8.27 0.70
N HIS A 190 4.01 -9.44 1.32
CA HIS A 190 3.77 -9.63 2.75
C HIS A 190 5.12 -9.60 3.46
N PRO A 191 5.41 -8.55 4.24
CA PRO A 191 6.73 -8.45 4.88
C PRO A 191 6.87 -9.31 6.13
N GLY A 192 5.80 -9.97 6.57
CA GLY A 192 5.79 -10.63 7.86
C GLY A 192 5.74 -9.59 8.98
N VAL A 193 6.19 -9.97 10.15
CA VAL A 193 6.21 -9.06 11.29
C VAL A 193 7.50 -8.24 11.25
N VAL A 194 7.36 -6.92 11.12
CA VAL A 194 8.49 -6.01 11.04
C VAL A 194 8.40 -5.04 12.22
N SER A 195 9.51 -4.84 12.91
CA SER A 195 9.56 -3.98 14.09
C SER A 195 9.51 -2.52 13.65
N THR A 196 8.29 -1.98 13.60
CA THR A 196 8.01 -0.59 13.22
C THR A 196 7.23 0.07 14.34
N SER A 197 6.71 1.26 14.09
CA SER A 197 5.86 1.93 15.07
C SER A 197 4.53 1.23 15.27
N PHE A 198 4.09 0.38 14.33
CA PHE A 198 2.79 -0.28 14.38
C PHE A 198 1.66 0.72 14.57
N SER A 199 1.58 1.70 13.66
CA SER A 199 0.59 2.77 13.75
C SER A 199 -0.83 2.22 13.92
N GLY A 200 -1.57 2.78 14.88
CA GLY A 200 -2.93 2.33 15.11
C GLY A 200 -3.44 2.69 16.49
N GLU A 201 -4.68 2.32 16.73
CA GLU A 201 -5.35 2.45 18.02
C GLU A 201 -5.73 1.05 18.48
N TYR A 202 -5.19 0.61 19.61
CA TYR A 202 -5.28 -0.76 20.06
C TYR A 202 -6.02 -0.85 21.39
N ASP A 203 -6.86 -1.89 21.53
CA ASP A 203 -7.39 -2.24 22.85
C ASP A 203 -6.26 -2.80 23.70
N GLN A 204 -6.53 -3.01 25.00
CA GLN A 204 -5.48 -3.38 25.94
C GLN A 204 -4.81 -4.70 25.55
N ALA A 205 -5.58 -5.70 25.19
CA ALA A 205 -5.03 -7.02 24.83
C ALA A 205 -4.17 -6.93 23.58
N THR A 206 -4.64 -6.21 22.56
CA THR A 206 -3.90 -6.05 21.31
C THR A 206 -2.65 -5.19 21.53
N ALA A 207 -2.73 -4.17 22.39
CA ALA A 207 -1.58 -3.33 22.68
C ALA A 207 -0.43 -4.15 23.30
N ALA A 208 -0.75 -5.07 24.20
CA ALA A 208 0.27 -5.94 24.80
C ALA A 208 0.91 -6.83 23.74
N GLN A 209 0.11 -7.37 22.83
CA GLN A 209 0.61 -8.20 21.75
C GLN A 209 1.53 -7.40 20.81
N VAL A 210 1.13 -6.18 20.49
CA VAL A 210 1.92 -5.30 19.61
C VAL A 210 3.26 -4.98 20.27
N ALA A 211 3.28 -4.73 21.58
CA ALA A 211 4.54 -4.44 22.28
C ALA A 211 5.51 -5.61 22.14
N GLY A 212 5.01 -6.86 22.24
CA GLY A 212 5.84 -8.04 22.01
C GLY A 212 6.37 -8.12 20.58
N LEU A 213 5.52 -7.81 19.62
CA LEU A 213 5.93 -7.86 18.20
C LEU A 213 7.00 -6.82 17.87
N LYS A 214 6.98 -5.68 18.54
CA LYS A 214 8.04 -4.68 18.35
C LYS A 214 9.39 -5.22 18.78
N VAL A 215 9.41 -6.08 19.79
CA VAL A 215 10.66 -6.67 20.27
C VAL A 215 11.13 -7.82 19.38
N THR A 216 10.21 -8.66 18.90
CA THR A 216 10.56 -9.91 18.23
C THR A 216 10.52 -9.83 16.71
N GLY A 217 9.92 -8.77 16.14
CA GLY A 217 9.84 -8.65 14.69
C GLY A 217 11.19 -8.44 14.03
N LYS A 218 11.26 -8.75 12.73
CA LYS A 218 12.47 -8.47 11.97
C LYS A 218 12.73 -6.97 11.90
N THR A 219 13.97 -6.58 11.65
CA THR A 219 14.28 -5.16 11.53
C THR A 219 13.73 -4.60 10.22
N VAL A 220 13.57 -3.28 10.20
CA VAL A 220 13.17 -2.60 8.96
C VAL A 220 14.23 -2.85 7.88
N ALA A 221 15.52 -2.82 8.24
CA ALA A 221 16.58 -3.07 7.27
C ALA A 221 16.48 -4.47 6.66
N GLN A 222 16.16 -5.48 7.47
CA GLN A 222 15.96 -6.84 6.95
C GLN A 222 14.78 -6.87 5.95
N SER A 223 13.70 -6.18 6.28
CA SER A 223 12.53 -6.14 5.40
C SER A 223 12.88 -5.45 4.07
N ILE A 224 13.61 -4.34 4.14
CA ILE A 224 14.04 -3.62 2.94
C ILE A 224 14.87 -4.54 2.05
N GLY A 225 15.75 -5.33 2.65
CA GLY A 225 16.57 -6.29 1.89
C GLY A 225 15.73 -7.33 1.15
N GLN A 226 14.53 -7.62 1.65
CA GLN A 226 13.61 -8.53 0.97
C GLN A 226 12.78 -7.84 -0.11
N ILE A 227 12.53 -6.55 0.05
CA ILE A 227 11.69 -5.79 -0.89
C ILE A 227 12.47 -5.29 -2.09
N LEU A 228 13.68 -4.77 -1.87
CA LEU A 228 14.44 -4.13 -2.95
C LEU A 228 14.66 -5.02 -4.17
N PRO A 229 14.92 -6.32 -4.03
CA PRO A 229 15.04 -7.16 -5.23
C PRO A 229 13.78 -7.15 -6.10
N CYS A 230 12.59 -7.05 -5.49
CA CYS A 230 11.36 -6.97 -6.26
C CYS A 230 11.26 -5.69 -7.09
N LEU A 231 11.86 -4.62 -6.60
CA LEU A 231 11.84 -3.33 -7.29
C LEU A 231 12.98 -3.20 -8.29
N ASP A 232 14.11 -3.84 -8.00
CA ASP A 232 15.29 -3.73 -8.87
C ASP A 232 15.23 -4.71 -10.03
N ARG A 233 14.69 -5.91 -9.80
CA ARG A 233 14.54 -6.94 -10.81
C ARG A 233 13.15 -7.56 -10.70
N PRO A 234 12.10 -6.82 -11.05
CA PRO A 234 10.74 -7.31 -10.84
C PRO A 234 10.45 -8.54 -11.72
N PRO A 235 9.59 -9.44 -11.23
CA PRO A 235 9.13 -10.53 -12.09
C PRO A 235 8.49 -10.01 -13.36
N ALA A 236 8.59 -10.79 -14.43
CA ALA A 236 8.04 -10.39 -15.72
C ALA A 236 6.52 -10.43 -15.76
N GLU A 237 5.90 -11.25 -14.92
CA GLU A 237 4.46 -11.44 -14.93
C GLU A 237 3.71 -10.19 -14.48
N ARG A 238 2.48 -10.02 -14.98
CA ARG A 238 1.62 -8.90 -14.62
C ARG A 238 1.23 -8.92 -13.14
N LEU A 239 1.16 -10.12 -12.54
CA LEU A 239 0.87 -10.29 -11.11
C LEU A 239 1.88 -11.23 -10.51
N SER A 240 2.44 -10.85 -9.37
CA SER A 240 3.26 -11.75 -8.56
C SER A 240 3.03 -11.42 -7.09
N ALA A 241 3.37 -12.36 -6.23
CA ALA A 241 3.17 -12.20 -4.79
C ALA A 241 4.31 -12.85 -4.02
N PHE A 242 4.66 -12.22 -2.91
CA PHE A 242 5.81 -12.64 -2.09
C PHE A 242 5.43 -12.61 -0.61
N THR A 243 5.96 -13.57 0.13
CA THR A 243 5.90 -13.56 1.59
C THR A 243 7.33 -13.61 2.10
N GLU A 244 7.75 -12.55 2.76
CA GLU A 244 9.08 -12.39 3.33
C GLU A 244 10.18 -12.69 2.32
N GLY A 245 9.99 -12.16 1.11
CA GLY A 245 10.96 -12.30 0.02
C GLY A 245 10.87 -13.58 -0.78
N ARG A 246 10.02 -14.52 -0.38
CA ARG A 246 9.82 -15.78 -1.12
C ARG A 246 8.57 -15.67 -1.99
N ARG A 247 8.73 -16.02 -3.25
CA ARG A 247 7.60 -15.96 -4.18
C ARG A 247 6.57 -17.02 -3.84
N ILE A 248 5.29 -16.65 -3.87
CA ILE A 248 4.20 -17.61 -3.66
C ILE A 248 3.36 -17.72 -4.93
N ASP A 249 2.63 -18.82 -5.04
CA ASP A 249 1.81 -19.12 -6.22
C ASP A 249 0.58 -18.21 -6.24
N VAL A 250 0.35 -17.53 -7.36
CA VAL A 250 -0.85 -16.73 -7.55
C VAL A 250 -1.91 -17.45 -8.40
N ASP A 251 -1.62 -18.67 -8.83
CA ASP A 251 -2.58 -19.47 -9.60
C ASP A 251 -3.36 -20.36 -8.65
N THR A 252 -4.05 -19.74 -7.71
CA THR A 252 -4.81 -20.41 -6.67
C THR A 252 -6.18 -19.73 -6.54
N PRO A 253 -7.14 -20.37 -5.85
CA PRO A 253 -8.46 -19.75 -5.68
C PRO A 253 -8.45 -18.41 -4.95
N TYR A 254 -7.38 -18.11 -4.23
CA TYR A 254 -7.31 -16.84 -3.48
C TYR A 254 -7.05 -15.65 -4.40
N PHE A 255 -6.66 -15.91 -5.66
CA PHE A 255 -6.44 -14.86 -6.66
C PHE A 255 -7.39 -15.07 -7.85
N ASP A 256 -8.60 -15.55 -7.56
CA ASP A 256 -9.59 -15.88 -8.60
C ASP A 256 -10.01 -14.63 -9.36
N ARG A 257 -9.95 -14.72 -10.69
CA ARG A 257 -10.24 -13.55 -11.53
C ARG A 257 -11.72 -13.19 -11.57
N ASP A 258 -12.61 -14.16 -11.43
CA ASP A 258 -14.05 -13.87 -11.40
C ASP A 258 -14.40 -13.15 -10.09
N GLU A 259 -13.83 -13.59 -8.97
CA GLU A 259 -14.03 -12.91 -7.70
C GLU A 259 -13.41 -11.51 -7.74
N ALA A 260 -12.26 -11.37 -8.40
CA ALA A 260 -11.64 -10.06 -8.55
C ALA A 260 -12.54 -9.10 -9.33
N ALA A 261 -13.14 -9.60 -10.42
CA ALA A 261 -14.06 -8.80 -11.21
C ALA A 261 -15.30 -8.41 -10.39
N ARG A 262 -15.79 -9.34 -9.59
CA ARG A 262 -16.91 -9.08 -8.70
C ARG A 262 -16.60 -7.95 -7.71
N LEU A 263 -15.43 -8.03 -7.08
CA LEU A 263 -15.02 -7.01 -6.12
C LEU A 263 -14.86 -5.66 -6.81
N HIS A 264 -14.26 -5.65 -8.00
CA HIS A 264 -14.08 -4.43 -8.75
C HIS A 264 -15.42 -3.74 -9.03
N GLU A 265 -16.41 -4.52 -9.47
CA GLU A 265 -17.74 -3.99 -9.77
C GLU A 265 -18.40 -3.42 -8.51
N ILE A 266 -18.32 -4.16 -7.39
CA ILE A 266 -18.88 -3.68 -6.12
C ILE A 266 -18.20 -2.38 -5.71
N THR A 267 -16.88 -2.32 -5.85
CA THR A 267 -16.12 -1.14 -5.45
C THR A 267 -16.51 0.07 -6.31
N GLU A 268 -16.62 -0.12 -7.62
CA GLU A 268 -17.03 0.98 -8.49
C GLU A 268 -18.42 1.49 -8.15
N LYS A 269 -19.36 0.58 -7.84
CA LYS A 269 -20.69 1.00 -7.42
C LYS A 269 -20.67 1.80 -6.13
N LEU A 270 -19.84 1.38 -5.18
CA LEU A 270 -19.66 2.11 -3.93
C LEU A 270 -19.18 3.52 -4.18
N LEU A 271 -18.26 3.68 -5.09
CA LEU A 271 -17.64 4.98 -5.38
C LEU A 271 -18.59 5.92 -6.14
N ARG A 272 -19.67 5.41 -6.74
CA ARG A 272 -20.67 6.24 -7.41
C ARG A 272 -21.76 6.79 -6.50
N UNK A 273 -21.77 6.09 -5.60
CA UNK A 273 -22.83 6.46 -4.71
C UNK A 273 -22.70 7.65 -3.99
#